data_a05651f0c135ffd6bae7d3099c9361a9
#
_entry.id   a05651f0c135ffd6bae7d3099c9361a9
#
_cell.length_a   1.000
_cell.length_b   1.000
_cell.length_c   1.000
_cell.angle_alpha   90.00
_cell.angle_beta   90.00
_cell.angle_gamma   90.00
#
_symmetry.space_group_name_H-M   'P 1'
#
loop_
_entity.id
_entity.type
_entity.pdbx_description
1 polymer ?
#
loop_
_entity_poly.entity_id
_entity_poly.type
_entity_poly.pdbx_seq_one_letter_code
_entity_poly.pdbx_strand_id
1 'polypeptide(L)'
;MKSTAAVANPLPIDAPRAVSALAALAQETRLAIFRLLVEHARDGLTPSAIALRLKLAPATLSFHLKELAGAGLIEDRRDGRFIWYRPDVAAMNGLIGYLTENCCRASDGAACGTDCAPAACAPCPPRTRSKR
;
A
#
# COMPACT_ATOMS: atom_id res chain seq x y z
N MET A 1 -28.36 -8.82 -0.81
CA MET A 1 -27.36 -9.61 -0.08
C MET A 1 -26.17 -8.72 0.16
N LYS A 2 -26.06 -8.23 1.34
CA LYS A 2 -24.94 -7.38 1.69
C LYS A 2 -23.90 -8.22 2.38
N SER A 3 -22.85 -8.57 1.67
CA SER A 3 -21.63 -8.94 2.35
C SER A 3 -21.16 -7.69 3.08
N THR A 4 -21.39 -7.65 4.36
CA THR A 4 -20.59 -6.82 5.21
C THR A 4 -19.15 -7.23 4.96
N ALA A 5 -18.39 -6.36 4.31
CA ALA A 5 -16.97 -6.51 4.30
C ALA A 5 -16.54 -6.53 5.77
N ALA A 6 -16.39 -7.72 6.31
CA ALA A 6 -15.61 -7.88 7.51
C ALA A 6 -14.30 -7.17 7.22
N VAL A 7 -13.96 -6.20 8.02
CA VAL A 7 -12.62 -5.65 8.02
C VAL A 7 -11.74 -6.83 8.42
N ALA A 8 -11.34 -7.59 7.42
CA ALA A 8 -10.39 -8.65 7.63
C ALA A 8 -9.16 -7.96 8.19
N ASN A 9 -8.85 -8.24 9.42
CA ASN A 9 -7.54 -7.92 9.96
C ASN A 9 -6.54 -8.38 8.92
N PRO A 10 -5.73 -7.48 8.36
CA PRO A 10 -4.76 -7.90 7.38
C PRO A 10 -3.96 -9.03 8.00
N LEU A 11 -3.90 -10.16 7.31
CA LEU A 11 -3.05 -11.27 7.74
C LEU A 11 -1.67 -10.69 8.00
N PRO A 12 -1.04 -11.04 9.11
CA PRO A 12 0.29 -10.53 9.40
C PRO A 12 1.21 -10.85 8.23
N ILE A 13 1.77 -9.81 7.66
CA ILE A 13 2.72 -9.94 6.57
C ILE A 13 4.04 -10.44 7.15
N ASP A 14 4.66 -11.39 6.50
CA ASP A 14 5.98 -11.87 6.86
C ASP A 14 7.10 -11.13 6.08
N ALA A 15 8.34 -11.33 6.46
CA ALA A 15 9.46 -10.67 5.83
C ALA A 15 9.58 -10.97 4.32
N PRO A 16 9.43 -12.21 3.83
CA PRO A 16 9.46 -12.47 2.39
C PRO A 16 8.38 -11.71 1.61
N ARG A 17 7.19 -11.63 2.14
CA ARG A 17 6.09 -10.88 1.50
C ARG A 17 6.35 -9.38 1.52
N ALA A 18 6.88 -8.86 2.62
CA ALA A 18 7.28 -7.46 2.72
C ALA A 18 8.35 -7.11 1.69
N VAL A 19 9.37 -7.94 1.55
CA VAL A 19 10.43 -7.74 0.55
C VAL A 19 9.88 -7.78 -0.86
N SER A 20 9.01 -8.71 -1.18
CA SER A 20 8.35 -8.81 -2.49
C SER A 20 7.55 -7.54 -2.82
N ALA A 21 6.78 -7.04 -1.87
CA ALA A 21 6.02 -5.82 -2.03
C ALA A 21 6.92 -4.59 -2.25
N LEU A 22 7.96 -4.47 -1.45
CA LEU A 22 8.93 -3.37 -1.58
C LEU A 22 9.69 -3.45 -2.92
N ALA A 23 10.07 -4.65 -3.35
CA ALA A 23 10.74 -4.84 -4.64
C ALA A 23 9.82 -4.43 -5.81
N ALA A 24 8.53 -4.77 -5.74
CA ALA A 24 7.58 -4.35 -6.76
C ALA A 24 7.42 -2.83 -6.81
N LEU A 25 7.47 -2.14 -5.69
CA LEU A 25 7.38 -0.68 -5.60
C LEU A 25 8.71 0.02 -5.90
N ALA A 26 9.82 -0.67 -5.86
CA ALA A 26 11.15 -0.10 -6.07
C ALA A 26 11.49 0.13 -7.55
N GLN A 27 10.53 0.64 -8.31
CA GLN A 27 10.67 1.03 -9.69
C GLN A 27 9.72 2.20 -9.96
N GLU A 28 10.24 3.26 -10.55
CA GLU A 28 9.52 4.54 -10.68
C GLU A 28 8.14 4.41 -11.32
N THR A 29 8.04 3.68 -12.42
CA THR A 29 6.77 3.52 -13.13
C THR A 29 5.75 2.75 -12.29
N ARG A 30 6.18 1.68 -11.63
CA ARG A 30 5.28 0.91 -10.75
C ARG A 30 4.83 1.72 -9.55
N LEU A 31 5.72 2.50 -8.97
CA LEU A 31 5.35 3.40 -7.89
C LEU A 31 4.34 4.45 -8.36
N ALA A 32 4.54 5.02 -9.54
CA ALA A 32 3.60 5.98 -10.11
C ALA A 32 2.23 5.36 -10.39
N ILE A 33 2.19 4.15 -10.92
CA ILE A 33 0.94 3.39 -11.14
C ILE A 33 0.22 3.16 -9.81
N PHE A 34 0.94 2.67 -8.82
CA PHE A 34 0.35 2.38 -7.52
C PHE A 34 -0.22 3.63 -6.85
N ARG A 35 0.52 4.73 -6.86
CA ARG A 35 0.04 6.00 -6.29
C ARG A 35 -1.18 6.54 -7.02
N LEU A 36 -1.21 6.43 -8.35
CA LEU A 36 -2.38 6.81 -9.13
C LEU A 36 -3.61 5.96 -8.76
N LEU A 37 -3.43 4.66 -8.57
CA LEU A 37 -4.50 3.78 -8.13
C LEU A 37 -4.99 4.12 -6.72
N VAL A 38 -4.09 4.50 -5.82
CA VAL A 38 -4.47 4.94 -4.46
C VAL A 38 -5.37 6.18 -4.51
N GLU A 39 -5.08 7.13 -5.40
CA GLU A 39 -5.95 8.30 -5.60
C GLU A 39 -7.36 7.92 -6.07
N HIS A 40 -7.50 6.79 -6.75
CA HIS A 40 -8.75 6.27 -7.31
C HIS A 40 -9.19 4.97 -6.64
N ALA A 41 -8.83 4.77 -5.39
CA ALA A 41 -9.04 3.50 -4.69
C ALA A 41 -10.50 3.08 -4.61
N ARG A 42 -11.41 4.03 -4.62
CA ARG A 42 -12.84 3.75 -4.52
C ARG A 42 -13.39 3.06 -5.77
N ASP A 43 -13.11 3.63 -6.92
CA ASP A 43 -13.70 3.18 -8.20
C ASP A 43 -12.74 2.32 -9.01
N GLY A 44 -11.45 2.53 -8.84
CA GLY A 44 -10.41 1.91 -9.64
C GLY A 44 -10.20 2.61 -10.97
N LEU A 45 -9.26 2.09 -11.74
CA LEU A 45 -8.96 2.57 -13.10
C LEU A 45 -8.80 1.40 -14.07
N THR A 46 -9.21 1.62 -15.30
CA THR A 46 -8.93 0.69 -16.40
C THR A 46 -7.48 0.86 -16.88
N PRO A 47 -6.88 -0.17 -17.49
CA PRO A 47 -5.55 -0.05 -18.08
C PRO A 47 -5.44 1.11 -19.06
N SER A 48 -6.45 1.32 -19.88
CA SER A 48 -6.48 2.44 -20.83
C SER A 48 -6.38 3.80 -20.14
N ALA A 49 -7.10 3.97 -19.06
CA ALA A 49 -7.05 5.22 -18.28
C ALA A 49 -5.69 5.42 -17.61
N ILE A 50 -5.09 4.36 -17.10
CA ILE A 50 -3.75 4.42 -16.50
C ILE A 50 -2.71 4.77 -17.56
N ALA A 51 -2.75 4.07 -18.71
CA ALA A 51 -1.83 4.30 -19.82
C ALA A 51 -1.88 5.74 -20.32
N LEU A 52 -3.09 6.28 -20.45
CA LEU A 52 -3.30 7.64 -20.91
C LEU A 52 -2.72 8.67 -19.92
N ARG A 53 -2.97 8.49 -18.64
CA ARG A 53 -2.53 9.43 -17.60
C ARG A 53 -1.02 9.43 -17.38
N LEU A 54 -0.42 8.24 -17.46
CA LEU A 54 1.03 8.08 -17.24
C LEU A 54 1.83 8.05 -18.54
N LYS A 55 1.17 8.17 -19.70
CA LYS A 55 1.80 8.14 -21.02
C LYS A 55 2.64 6.89 -21.25
N LEU A 56 2.07 5.74 -20.92
CA LEU A 56 2.72 4.43 -21.04
C LEU A 56 2.17 3.66 -22.24
N ALA A 57 3.05 2.92 -22.91
CA ALA A 57 2.62 1.95 -23.91
C ALA A 57 1.83 0.82 -23.26
N PRO A 58 0.76 0.30 -23.89
CA PRO A 58 -0.07 -0.75 -23.30
C PRO A 58 0.70 -2.01 -22.88
N ALA A 59 1.67 -2.45 -23.68
CA ALA A 59 2.49 -3.61 -23.36
C ALA A 59 3.36 -3.39 -22.12
N THR A 60 3.95 -2.20 -21.99
CA THR A 60 4.72 -1.80 -20.81
C THR A 60 3.85 -1.76 -19.56
N LEU A 61 2.68 -1.17 -19.67
CA LEU A 61 1.73 -1.10 -18.58
C LEU A 61 1.30 -2.49 -18.12
N SER A 62 0.96 -3.39 -19.05
CA SER A 62 0.55 -4.77 -18.73
C SER A 62 1.61 -5.50 -17.91
N PHE A 63 2.88 -5.33 -18.28
CA PHE A 63 3.99 -5.90 -17.52
C PHE A 63 4.04 -5.38 -16.09
N HIS A 64 3.94 -4.07 -15.92
CA HIS A 64 3.98 -3.45 -14.60
C HIS A 64 2.77 -3.81 -13.73
N LEU A 65 1.58 -3.87 -14.33
CA LEU A 65 0.38 -4.31 -13.59
C LEU A 65 0.51 -5.76 -13.14
N LYS A 66 1.07 -6.62 -13.96
CA LYS A 66 1.32 -8.02 -13.60
C LYS A 66 2.30 -8.14 -12.42
N GLU A 67 3.37 -7.35 -12.42
CA GLU A 67 4.33 -7.33 -11.32
C GLU A 67 3.70 -6.84 -10.01
N LEU A 68 2.91 -5.79 -10.06
CA LEU A 68 2.21 -5.27 -8.88
C LEU A 68 1.15 -6.25 -8.36
N ALA A 69 0.40 -6.88 -9.26
CA ALA A 69 -0.60 -7.89 -8.89
C ALA A 69 0.06 -9.14 -8.30
N GLY A 70 1.17 -9.57 -8.87
CA GLY A 70 1.94 -10.70 -8.36
C GLY A 70 2.50 -10.48 -6.95
N ALA A 71 2.80 -9.24 -6.60
CA ALA A 71 3.23 -8.85 -5.25
C ALA A 71 2.05 -8.64 -4.28
N GLY A 72 0.81 -8.77 -4.75
CA GLY A 72 -0.38 -8.60 -3.92
C GLY A 72 -0.73 -7.15 -3.58
N LEU A 73 -0.17 -6.18 -4.30
CA LEU A 73 -0.38 -4.75 -4.02
C LEU A 73 -1.60 -4.17 -4.70
N ILE A 74 -2.05 -4.79 -5.78
CA ILE A 74 -3.23 -4.38 -6.53
C ILE A 74 -4.11 -5.59 -6.80
N GLU A 75 -5.38 -5.32 -7.00
CA GLU A 75 -6.36 -6.33 -7.41
C GLU A 75 -7.06 -5.88 -8.68
N ASP A 76 -7.51 -6.84 -9.46
CA ASP A 76 -8.30 -6.58 -10.65
C ASP A 76 -9.73 -7.07 -10.46
N ARG A 77 -10.64 -6.37 -11.09
CA ARG A 77 -12.04 -6.73 -11.15
C ARG A 77 -12.54 -6.63 -12.58
N ARG A 78 -13.12 -7.69 -13.07
CA ARG A 78 -13.77 -7.68 -14.36
C ARG A 78 -15.19 -7.17 -14.26
N ASP A 79 -15.52 -6.21 -15.11
CA ASP A 79 -16.86 -5.72 -15.31
C ASP A 79 -17.17 -5.66 -16.81
N GLY A 80 -17.85 -6.68 -17.32
CA GLY A 80 -18.12 -6.83 -18.75
C GLY A 80 -16.82 -6.90 -19.57
N ARG A 81 -16.61 -5.92 -20.43
CA ARG A 81 -15.42 -5.83 -21.29
C ARG A 81 -14.23 -5.19 -20.62
N PHE A 82 -14.43 -4.57 -19.46
CA PHE A 82 -13.42 -3.79 -18.80
C PHE A 82 -12.83 -4.53 -17.61
N ILE A 83 -11.54 -4.33 -17.42
CA ILE A 83 -10.83 -4.74 -16.21
C ILE A 83 -10.54 -3.47 -15.43
N TRP A 84 -10.93 -3.46 -14.17
CA TRP A 84 -10.69 -2.34 -13.26
C TRP A 84 -9.63 -2.75 -12.25
N TYR A 85 -8.60 -1.96 -12.13
CA TYR A 85 -7.55 -2.16 -11.15
C TYR A 85 -7.74 -1.23 -9.97
N ARG A 86 -7.54 -1.76 -8.79
CA ARG A 86 -7.58 -1.02 -7.54
C ARG A 86 -6.40 -1.40 -6.68
N PRO A 87 -5.91 -0.49 -5.79
CA PRO A 87 -4.90 -0.87 -4.82
C PRO A 87 -5.52 -1.83 -3.79
N ASP A 88 -4.75 -2.79 -3.35
CA ASP A 88 -5.09 -3.56 -2.15
C ASP A 88 -4.65 -2.78 -0.92
N VAL A 89 -5.57 -2.01 -0.37
CA VAL A 89 -5.30 -1.13 0.77
C VAL A 89 -4.94 -1.94 2.02
N ALA A 90 -5.54 -3.11 2.19
CA ALA A 90 -5.21 -4.00 3.30
C ALA A 90 -3.77 -4.51 3.21
N ALA A 91 -3.31 -4.88 2.02
CA ALA A 91 -1.92 -5.27 1.78
C ALA A 91 -0.95 -4.12 2.06
N MET A 92 -1.28 -2.90 1.63
CA MET A 92 -0.45 -1.72 1.90
C MET A 92 -0.39 -1.41 3.39
N ASN A 93 -1.51 -1.43 4.07
CA ASN A 93 -1.55 -1.22 5.53
C ASN A 93 -0.78 -2.31 6.28
N GLY A 94 -0.84 -3.54 5.81
CA GLY A 94 -0.04 -4.64 6.35
C GLY A 94 1.46 -4.39 6.19
N LEU A 95 1.90 -3.90 5.04
CA LEU A 95 3.30 -3.54 4.78
C LEU A 95 3.76 -2.40 5.70
N ILE A 96 2.99 -1.33 5.78
CA ILE A 96 3.29 -0.19 6.66
C ILE A 96 3.33 -0.66 8.12
N GLY A 97 2.37 -1.45 8.54
CA GLY A 97 2.33 -2.02 9.87
C GLY A 97 3.55 -2.88 10.20
N TYR A 98 3.97 -3.71 9.27
CA TYR A 98 5.18 -4.53 9.40
C TYR A 98 6.44 -3.67 9.55
N LEU A 99 6.59 -2.65 8.72
CA LEU A 99 7.75 -1.77 8.76
C LEU A 99 7.82 -0.91 10.02
N THR A 100 6.68 -0.61 10.61
CA THR A 100 6.57 0.26 11.78
C THR A 100 6.30 -0.50 13.09
N GLU A 101 6.13 -1.81 13.03
CA GLU A 101 5.96 -2.61 14.24
C GLU A 101 7.16 -2.46 15.18
N ASN A 102 6.92 -2.52 16.45
CA ASN A 102 7.96 -2.29 17.45
C ASN A 102 8.61 -0.90 17.39
N CYS A 103 7.94 0.07 16.80
CA CYS A 103 8.39 1.46 16.80
C CYS A 103 8.70 1.90 18.23
N CYS A 104 9.89 2.45 18.43
CA CYS A 104 10.38 2.93 19.74
C CYS A 104 10.54 1.86 20.83
N ARG A 105 10.45 0.58 20.50
CA ARG A 105 10.58 -0.50 21.48
C ARG A 105 11.90 -0.49 22.23
N ALA A 106 12.98 -0.07 21.58
CA ALA A 106 14.31 0.02 22.17
C ALA A 106 14.54 1.32 22.98
N SER A 107 13.57 2.22 23.04
CA SER A 107 13.65 3.45 23.78
C SER A 107 13.13 3.26 25.19
N ASP A 108 13.99 3.41 26.19
CA ASP A 108 13.60 3.30 27.59
C ASP A 108 12.51 4.32 27.94
N GLY A 109 11.31 3.86 28.13
CA GLY A 109 10.25 4.57 28.83
C GLY A 109 9.60 5.76 28.14
N ALA A 110 9.96 6.09 26.93
CA ALA A 110 9.20 7.05 26.13
C ALA A 110 8.14 6.27 25.37
N ALA A 111 7.00 6.09 25.97
CA ALA A 111 5.85 5.53 25.31
C ALA A 111 5.47 6.40 24.11
N CYS A 112 5.97 6.06 22.92
CA CYS A 112 5.10 6.14 21.79
C CYS A 112 3.96 5.19 22.12
N GLY A 113 2.80 5.72 22.47
CA GLY A 113 1.69 4.91 22.89
C GLY A 113 1.47 3.76 21.92
N THR A 114 0.91 2.70 22.42
CA THR A 114 0.50 1.49 21.71
C THR A 114 -0.35 1.76 20.46
N ASP A 115 -0.53 3.01 20.10
CA ASP A 115 -1.42 3.52 19.06
C ASP A 115 -0.70 4.08 17.85
N CYS A 116 0.50 3.61 17.52
CA CYS A 116 1.06 3.83 16.19
C CYS A 116 0.30 2.99 15.15
N ALA A 117 -1.01 3.17 15.12
CA ALA A 117 -1.78 2.74 13.97
C ALA A 117 -1.48 3.68 12.80
N PRO A 118 -1.30 3.17 11.59
CA PRO A 118 -1.00 3.99 10.41
C PRO A 118 -1.97 5.15 10.17
N ALA A 119 -3.17 5.04 10.70
CA ALA A 119 -4.19 6.09 10.60
C ALA A 119 -4.12 7.15 11.72
N ALA A 120 -3.28 6.96 12.72
CA ALA A 120 -3.20 7.81 13.90
C ALA A 120 -1.80 8.40 14.15
N CYS A 121 -0.86 8.20 13.25
CA CYS A 121 0.45 8.85 13.34
C CYS A 121 0.31 10.35 13.11
N ALA A 122 -0.12 11.06 14.12
CA ALA A 122 0.32 12.44 14.28
C ALA A 122 1.87 12.41 14.38
N PRO A 123 2.58 13.34 13.70
CA PRO A 123 4.02 13.38 13.80
C PRO A 123 4.44 13.39 15.26
N CYS A 124 5.32 12.48 15.63
CA CYS A 124 5.90 12.49 16.98
C CYS A 124 6.43 13.89 17.28
N PRO A 125 6.05 14.49 18.39
CA PRO A 125 6.60 15.78 18.77
C PRO A 125 8.12 15.68 18.86
N PRO A 126 8.87 16.70 18.41
CA PRO A 126 10.31 16.67 18.45
C PRO A 126 10.77 16.47 19.91
N ARG A 127 11.69 15.56 20.09
CA ARG A 127 12.31 15.34 21.41
C ARG A 127 12.87 16.66 21.91
N THR A 128 12.31 17.19 22.94
CA THR A 128 13.00 18.23 23.70
C THR A 128 14.21 17.57 24.35
N ARG A 129 15.39 17.89 23.85
CA ARG A 129 16.62 17.57 24.58
C ARG A 129 16.53 18.26 25.93
N SER A 130 16.28 17.47 26.96
CA SER A 130 16.54 17.95 28.31
C SER A 130 18.04 18.24 28.40
N LYS A 131 18.39 19.49 28.46
CA LYS A 131 19.74 19.90 28.87
C LYS A 131 19.90 19.56 30.35
N ARG A 132 20.78 18.64 30.62
CA ARG A 132 21.41 18.59 31.96
C ARG A 132 22.50 19.62 32.02
#